data_dd3fa3e417ccc350c2fd32d1c5004f01
#
_entry.id   dd3fa3e417ccc350c2fd32d1c5004f01
#
_cell.length_a   1.000
_cell.length_b   1.000
_cell.length_c   1.000
_cell.angle_alpha   90.00
_cell.angle_beta   90.00
_cell.angle_gamma   90.00
#
_symmetry.space_group_name_H-M   'P 1'
#
loop_
_entity.id
_entity.type
_entity.pdbx_description
1 polymer ?
#
loop_
_entity_poly.entity_id
_entity_poly.type
_entity_poly.pdbx_seq_one_letter_code
_entity_poly.pdbx_strand_id
1 'polypeptide(L)'
;MSNIKTSVSQLIGRTPLLELCNIEKKDNLSVRLLAKVEGMNPAGSAKDRVGLAMIEDAEQKGLIQKGSTIIEPTSGNTGIGLCCVAAARGYHCIIVMPDSMSIERQKLMTAFGAKLVLTPGAQGMAGAIAKAEELKKEIPGAIIAGQFENPANPDAHYRTTGPEIWEDTDGKVDIFVAGIGTGGTITGVGRYLKEKNPAVKIIGMEPADSPLLTQGKAGPHGIQGIGANFVPEILDRGVIDEVLTCPLEGAYDCGRRLGREEGVLAGISSGGALWAALELAKRPENKGKTIVVLLPDSGERYLSTPMFV
;
A
#
# COMPACT_ATOMS: atom_id res chain seq x y z
N MET A 1 -23.27 8.13 22.43
CA MET A 1 -22.40 9.23 21.95
C MET A 1 -22.58 9.38 20.44
N SER A 2 -22.55 10.62 19.92
CA SER A 2 -22.64 10.87 18.49
C SER A 2 -21.44 10.25 17.74
N ASN A 3 -21.68 9.58 16.59
CA ASN A 3 -20.62 9.00 15.73
C ASN A 3 -20.25 9.96 14.57
N ILE A 4 -20.49 11.27 14.74
CA ILE A 4 -20.14 12.29 13.75
C ILE A 4 -18.64 12.50 13.74
N LYS A 5 -18.02 12.36 12.58
CA LYS A 5 -16.59 12.64 12.36
C LYS A 5 -16.43 14.10 11.91
N THR A 6 -15.42 14.77 12.42
CA THR A 6 -15.13 16.19 12.14
C THR A 6 -13.96 16.39 11.19
N SER A 7 -13.27 15.32 10.82
CA SER A 7 -12.16 15.32 9.86
C SER A 7 -12.10 14.00 9.10
N VAL A 8 -11.68 14.03 7.85
CA VAL A 8 -11.42 12.82 7.05
C VAL A 8 -10.35 11.95 7.69
N SER A 9 -9.40 12.51 8.43
CA SER A 9 -8.38 11.73 9.18
C SER A 9 -9.00 10.71 10.14
N GLN A 10 -10.20 10.96 10.64
CA GLN A 10 -10.93 10.04 11.55
C GLN A 10 -11.67 8.91 10.80
N LEU A 11 -11.68 8.95 9.47
CA LEU A 11 -12.24 7.91 8.62
C LEU A 11 -11.16 6.94 8.12
N ILE A 12 -9.89 7.30 8.27
CA ILE A 12 -8.76 6.49 7.82
C ILE A 12 -8.56 5.32 8.78
N GLY A 13 -8.36 4.13 8.21
CA GLY A 13 -8.23 2.89 8.96
C GLY A 13 -9.56 2.23 9.29
N ARG A 14 -9.52 1.24 10.17
CA ARG A 14 -10.68 0.38 10.53
C ARG A 14 -11.36 -0.20 9.29
N THR A 15 -10.56 -0.54 8.29
CA THR A 15 -11.03 -1.19 7.09
C THR A 15 -11.46 -2.62 7.42
N PRO A 16 -12.49 -3.17 6.73
CA PRO A 16 -12.99 -4.50 7.07
C PRO A 16 -12.03 -5.62 6.67
N LEU A 17 -12.14 -6.76 7.36
CA LEU A 17 -11.79 -8.06 6.84
C LEU A 17 -13.00 -8.67 6.13
N LEU A 18 -12.79 -9.17 4.92
CA LEU A 18 -13.78 -9.89 4.12
C LEU A 18 -13.31 -11.33 3.93
N GLU A 19 -14.14 -12.31 4.27
CA GLU A 19 -13.88 -13.71 3.94
C GLU A 19 -14.23 -13.96 2.47
N LEU A 20 -13.28 -14.52 1.71
CA LEU A 20 -13.42 -14.74 0.26
C LEU A 20 -14.10 -16.08 0.00
N CYS A 21 -15.35 -16.21 0.50
CA CYS A 21 -16.12 -17.46 0.53
C CYS A 21 -16.38 -18.06 -0.86
N ASN A 22 -16.58 -17.23 -1.90
CA ASN A 22 -16.85 -17.73 -3.23
C ASN A 22 -15.58 -18.31 -3.87
N ILE A 23 -14.43 -17.67 -3.66
CA ILE A 23 -13.12 -18.17 -4.10
C ILE A 23 -12.77 -19.46 -3.36
N GLU A 24 -12.93 -19.49 -2.03
CA GLU A 24 -12.71 -20.70 -1.22
C GLU A 24 -13.51 -21.88 -1.72
N LYS A 25 -14.80 -21.67 -1.94
CA LYS A 25 -15.72 -22.72 -2.43
C LYS A 25 -15.36 -23.17 -3.84
N LYS A 26 -15.10 -22.22 -4.75
CA LYS A 26 -14.81 -22.52 -6.16
C LYS A 26 -13.53 -23.31 -6.34
N ASP A 27 -12.48 -22.94 -5.59
CA ASP A 27 -11.18 -23.59 -5.63
C ASP A 27 -11.07 -24.77 -4.65
N ASN A 28 -12.14 -25.09 -3.91
CA ASN A 28 -12.20 -26.15 -2.89
C ASN A 28 -11.04 -26.03 -1.88
N LEU A 29 -10.81 -24.80 -1.38
CA LEU A 29 -9.72 -24.52 -0.46
C LEU A 29 -9.99 -25.12 0.94
N SER A 30 -8.93 -25.59 1.58
CA SER A 30 -8.96 -26.12 2.95
C SER A 30 -8.46 -25.12 3.98
N VAL A 31 -8.40 -23.85 3.63
CA VAL A 31 -7.99 -22.71 4.48
C VAL A 31 -9.13 -21.74 4.63
N ARG A 32 -9.08 -20.88 5.63
CA ARG A 32 -9.91 -19.69 5.72
C ARG A 32 -9.13 -18.51 5.10
N LEU A 33 -9.66 -17.89 4.06
CA LEU A 33 -9.00 -16.84 3.29
C LEU A 33 -9.69 -15.48 3.53
N LEU A 34 -9.02 -14.58 4.23
CA LEU A 34 -9.52 -13.27 4.62
C LEU A 34 -8.79 -12.16 3.86
N ALA A 35 -9.51 -11.19 3.33
CA ALA A 35 -8.98 -10.00 2.66
C ALA A 35 -9.11 -8.76 3.55
N LYS A 36 -8.00 -8.09 3.87
CA LYS A 36 -8.01 -6.74 4.47
C LYS A 36 -8.19 -5.71 3.37
N VAL A 37 -9.38 -5.12 3.29
CA VAL A 37 -9.82 -4.30 2.15
C VAL A 37 -9.44 -2.83 2.34
N GLU A 38 -8.20 -2.48 2.04
CA GLU A 38 -7.66 -1.12 2.21
C GLU A 38 -8.20 -0.09 1.19
N GLY A 39 -8.83 -0.56 0.12
CA GLY A 39 -9.58 0.30 -0.81
C GLY A 39 -10.74 1.06 -0.17
N MET A 40 -11.18 0.68 1.03
CA MET A 40 -12.26 1.36 1.77
C MET A 40 -11.78 2.57 2.61
N ASN A 41 -10.49 2.87 2.61
CA ASN A 41 -10.01 4.16 3.12
C ASN A 41 -10.56 5.34 2.27
N PRO A 42 -10.68 6.55 2.82
CA PRO A 42 -11.29 7.72 2.14
C PRO A 42 -10.70 8.07 0.78
N ALA A 43 -9.37 7.98 0.62
CA ALA A 43 -8.69 8.19 -0.66
C ALA A 43 -8.41 6.87 -1.40
N GLY A 44 -8.99 5.76 -0.94
CA GLY A 44 -9.06 4.48 -1.63
C GLY A 44 -7.82 3.61 -1.54
N SER A 45 -6.94 3.77 -0.52
CA SER A 45 -5.79 2.90 -0.37
C SER A 45 -5.19 2.84 1.05
N ALA A 46 -4.34 1.83 1.29
CA ALA A 46 -3.51 1.71 2.50
C ALA A 46 -2.59 2.93 2.71
N LYS A 47 -2.31 3.70 1.67
CA LYS A 47 -1.45 4.87 1.75
C LYS A 47 -2.10 6.08 2.42
N ASP A 48 -3.40 6.05 2.62
CA ASP A 48 -4.11 7.04 3.44
C ASP A 48 -3.58 7.01 4.87
N ARG A 49 -3.35 5.79 5.41
CA ARG A 49 -2.73 5.58 6.72
C ARG A 49 -1.31 6.14 6.78
N VAL A 50 -0.53 5.88 5.72
CA VAL A 50 0.86 6.33 5.61
C VAL A 50 0.92 7.85 5.50
N GLY A 51 0.08 8.45 4.64
CA GLY A 51 -0.01 9.90 4.48
C GLY A 51 -0.40 10.60 5.79
N LEU A 52 -1.37 10.05 6.52
CA LEU A 52 -1.76 10.57 7.84
C LEU A 52 -0.60 10.49 8.84
N ALA A 53 0.04 9.31 8.96
CA ALA A 53 1.11 9.11 9.92
C ALA A 53 2.34 9.97 9.66
N MET A 54 2.74 10.15 8.39
CA MET A 54 3.89 11.01 8.04
C MET A 54 3.59 12.50 8.34
N ILE A 55 2.36 12.95 8.14
CA ILE A 55 1.96 14.31 8.49
C ILE A 55 1.92 14.48 10.02
N GLU A 56 1.34 13.55 10.75
CA GLU A 56 1.29 13.58 12.23
C GLU A 56 2.67 13.53 12.87
N ASP A 57 3.57 12.73 12.33
CA ASP A 57 4.97 12.68 12.75
C ASP A 57 5.68 14.02 12.55
N ALA A 58 5.48 14.64 11.39
CA ALA A 58 6.04 15.96 11.10
C ALA A 58 5.47 17.08 12.00
N GLU A 59 4.17 17.01 12.31
CA GLU A 59 3.51 17.92 13.29
C GLU A 59 4.10 17.74 14.70
N GLN A 60 4.21 16.49 15.16
CA GLN A 60 4.75 16.18 16.49
C GLN A 60 6.21 16.60 16.67
N LYS A 61 7.01 16.52 15.59
CA LYS A 61 8.39 16.97 15.55
C LYS A 61 8.53 18.50 15.39
N GLY A 62 7.42 19.22 15.19
CA GLY A 62 7.45 20.66 14.94
C GLY A 62 8.05 21.05 13.59
N LEU A 63 8.12 20.12 12.63
CA LEU A 63 8.69 20.36 11.31
C LEU A 63 7.71 21.11 10.39
N ILE A 64 6.43 21.04 10.65
CA ILE A 64 5.37 21.70 9.89
C ILE A 64 4.35 22.35 10.83
N GLN A 65 3.73 23.41 10.33
CA GLN A 65 2.60 24.11 10.95
C GLN A 65 1.55 24.40 9.88
N LYS A 66 0.35 24.81 10.28
CA LYS A 66 -0.73 25.14 9.33
C LYS A 66 -0.23 26.06 8.21
N GLY A 67 -0.48 25.67 6.96
CA GLY A 67 0.01 26.37 5.77
C GLY A 67 1.41 25.98 5.30
N SER A 68 2.11 25.09 6.00
CA SER A 68 3.39 24.53 5.51
C SER A 68 3.20 23.72 4.23
N THR A 69 4.29 23.59 3.46
CA THR A 69 4.30 22.84 2.22
C THR A 69 4.92 21.45 2.43
N ILE A 70 4.19 20.43 1.99
CA ILE A 70 4.64 19.03 1.97
C ILE A 70 4.92 18.64 0.52
N ILE A 71 6.10 18.12 0.26
CA ILE A 71 6.55 17.68 -1.06
C ILE A 71 6.70 16.17 -1.03
N GLU A 72 6.31 15.48 -2.10
CA GLU A 72 6.58 14.04 -2.25
C GLU A 72 6.84 13.70 -3.72
N PRO A 73 8.00 13.07 -4.03
CA PRO A 73 8.26 12.51 -5.35
C PRO A 73 7.56 11.15 -5.47
N THR A 74 6.36 11.14 -6.04
CA THR A 74 5.56 9.92 -6.19
C THR A 74 4.52 10.05 -7.29
N SER A 75 4.29 8.98 -8.01
CA SER A 75 3.19 8.87 -8.98
C SER A 75 2.04 7.97 -8.48
N GLY A 76 2.13 7.48 -7.24
CA GLY A 76 1.25 6.45 -6.72
C GLY A 76 0.30 6.90 -5.61
N ASN A 77 -0.23 5.90 -4.93
CA ASN A 77 -1.22 6.07 -3.86
C ASN A 77 -0.73 6.93 -2.68
N THR A 78 0.59 6.98 -2.43
CA THR A 78 1.15 7.84 -1.37
C THR A 78 0.85 9.31 -1.64
N GLY A 79 1.02 9.76 -2.89
CA GLY A 79 0.67 11.12 -3.26
C GLY A 79 -0.82 11.42 -3.03
N ILE A 80 -1.69 10.49 -3.40
CA ILE A 80 -3.15 10.64 -3.23
C ILE A 80 -3.49 10.72 -1.74
N GLY A 81 -2.95 9.83 -0.90
CA GLY A 81 -3.18 9.83 0.55
C GLY A 81 -2.66 11.11 1.22
N LEU A 82 -1.44 11.55 0.86
CA LEU A 82 -0.88 12.83 1.35
C LEU A 82 -1.76 14.00 0.97
N CYS A 83 -2.19 14.09 -0.30
CA CYS A 83 -3.06 15.17 -0.78
C CYS A 83 -4.38 15.21 -0.03
N CYS A 84 -5.00 14.06 0.21
CA CYS A 84 -6.26 13.96 0.96
C CYS A 84 -6.11 14.50 2.40
N VAL A 85 -5.08 14.09 3.11
CA VAL A 85 -4.86 14.53 4.50
C VAL A 85 -4.39 15.99 4.55
N ALA A 86 -3.52 16.41 3.64
CA ALA A 86 -3.04 17.78 3.54
C ALA A 86 -4.20 18.76 3.31
N ALA A 87 -5.11 18.45 2.38
CA ALA A 87 -6.31 19.25 2.14
C ALA A 87 -7.17 19.41 3.41
N ALA A 88 -7.39 18.31 4.14
CA ALA A 88 -8.22 18.34 5.35
C ALA A 88 -7.58 19.10 6.52
N ARG A 89 -6.24 19.18 6.56
CA ARG A 89 -5.48 19.83 7.66
C ARG A 89 -4.97 21.22 7.28
N GLY A 90 -5.21 21.69 6.06
CA GLY A 90 -4.81 23.02 5.59
C GLY A 90 -3.32 23.17 5.29
N TYR A 91 -2.70 22.09 4.79
CA TYR A 91 -1.35 22.09 4.25
C TYR A 91 -1.35 22.27 2.73
N HIS A 92 -0.30 22.86 2.20
CA HIS A 92 -0.02 22.83 0.77
C HIS A 92 0.67 21.51 0.42
N CYS A 93 0.24 20.85 -0.65
CA CYS A 93 0.84 19.62 -1.11
C CYS A 93 1.41 19.81 -2.53
N ILE A 94 2.67 19.46 -2.73
CA ILE A 94 3.32 19.44 -4.05
C ILE A 94 3.73 18.02 -4.35
N ILE A 95 3.17 17.46 -5.41
CA ILE A 95 3.55 16.12 -5.89
C ILE A 95 4.41 16.26 -7.13
N VAL A 96 5.58 15.62 -7.11
CA VAL A 96 6.53 15.63 -8.22
C VAL A 96 6.52 14.24 -8.87
N MET A 97 6.28 14.19 -10.19
CA MET A 97 6.23 12.92 -10.90
C MET A 97 6.62 13.07 -12.38
N PRO A 98 7.07 11.99 -13.05
CA PRO A 98 7.23 11.99 -14.48
C PRO A 98 5.90 12.23 -15.23
N ASP A 99 5.93 12.97 -16.33
CA ASP A 99 4.76 13.30 -17.17
C ASP A 99 4.13 12.07 -17.84
N SER A 100 4.87 10.97 -17.95
CA SER A 100 4.43 9.68 -18.48
C SER A 100 3.51 8.89 -17.54
N MET A 101 3.28 9.37 -16.30
CA MET A 101 2.47 8.67 -15.31
C MET A 101 0.95 8.82 -15.54
N SER A 102 0.15 7.91 -14.94
CA SER A 102 -1.30 7.83 -15.09
C SER A 102 -2.01 9.17 -14.91
N ILE A 103 -2.81 9.54 -15.90
CA ILE A 103 -3.60 10.77 -15.90
C ILE A 103 -4.70 10.73 -14.84
N GLU A 104 -5.24 9.54 -14.52
CA GLU A 104 -6.26 9.36 -13.50
C GLU A 104 -5.71 9.76 -12.13
N ARG A 105 -4.47 9.35 -11.83
CA ARG A 105 -3.80 9.69 -10.57
C ARG A 105 -3.45 11.18 -10.50
N GLN A 106 -3.00 11.77 -11.62
CA GLN A 106 -2.78 13.22 -11.70
C GLN A 106 -4.07 13.99 -11.39
N LYS A 107 -5.19 13.59 -12.00
CA LYS A 107 -6.51 14.21 -11.75
C LYS A 107 -6.97 14.05 -10.31
N LEU A 108 -6.78 12.88 -9.69
CA LEU A 108 -7.13 12.66 -8.28
C LEU A 108 -6.35 13.59 -7.34
N MET A 109 -5.03 13.69 -7.51
CA MET A 109 -4.20 14.57 -6.69
C MET A 109 -4.58 16.04 -6.88
N THR A 110 -4.82 16.47 -8.11
CA THR A 110 -5.29 17.83 -8.41
C THR A 110 -6.67 18.11 -7.81
N ALA A 111 -7.58 17.13 -7.82
CA ALA A 111 -8.91 17.27 -7.21
C ALA A 111 -8.83 17.48 -5.69
N PHE A 112 -7.82 16.95 -5.01
CA PHE A 112 -7.52 17.26 -3.61
C PHE A 112 -6.80 18.59 -3.41
N GLY A 113 -6.56 19.38 -4.47
CA GLY A 113 -5.93 20.69 -4.40
C GLY A 113 -4.39 20.66 -4.43
N ALA A 114 -3.76 19.54 -4.75
CA ALA A 114 -2.31 19.47 -4.85
C ALA A 114 -1.78 20.19 -6.10
N LYS A 115 -0.61 20.81 -5.96
CA LYS A 115 0.17 21.30 -7.10
C LYS A 115 0.98 20.15 -7.68
N LEU A 116 0.77 19.83 -8.96
CA LEU A 116 1.61 18.87 -9.66
C LEU A 116 2.81 19.56 -10.30
N VAL A 117 3.97 18.96 -10.15
CA VAL A 117 5.20 19.33 -10.85
C VAL A 117 5.63 18.13 -11.68
N LEU A 118 5.47 18.24 -13.01
CA LEU A 118 5.81 17.18 -13.94
C LEU A 118 7.26 17.30 -14.38
N THR A 119 7.98 16.20 -14.39
CA THR A 119 9.35 16.07 -14.89
C THR A 119 9.38 15.27 -16.18
N PRO A 120 10.39 15.43 -17.04
CA PRO A 120 10.49 14.65 -18.28
C PRO A 120 10.45 13.14 -18.00
N GLY A 121 9.56 12.41 -18.66
CA GLY A 121 9.36 10.97 -18.50
C GLY A 121 10.64 10.14 -18.70
N ALA A 122 11.54 10.58 -19.59
CA ALA A 122 12.84 9.95 -19.82
C ALA A 122 13.75 9.92 -18.57
N GLN A 123 13.55 10.82 -17.60
CA GLN A 123 14.32 10.88 -16.34
C GLN A 123 13.73 9.96 -15.27
N GLY A 124 12.53 9.41 -15.47
CA GLY A 124 11.85 8.53 -14.53
C GLY A 124 11.72 9.13 -13.13
N MET A 125 11.63 8.27 -12.12
CA MET A 125 11.52 8.71 -10.72
C MET A 125 12.77 9.43 -10.19
N ALA A 126 13.95 9.14 -10.75
CA ALA A 126 15.17 9.85 -10.35
C ALA A 126 15.09 11.36 -10.64
N GLY A 127 14.51 11.75 -11.80
CA GLY A 127 14.24 13.14 -12.14
C GLY A 127 13.21 13.79 -11.18
N ALA A 128 12.19 13.06 -10.79
CA ALA A 128 11.20 13.55 -9.83
C ALA A 128 11.80 13.77 -8.43
N ILE A 129 12.65 12.87 -7.96
CA ILE A 129 13.37 13.00 -6.68
C ILE A 129 14.28 14.22 -6.71
N ALA A 130 15.11 14.39 -7.75
CA ALA A 130 15.98 15.54 -7.88
C ALA A 130 15.22 16.87 -7.85
N LYS A 131 14.06 16.93 -8.56
CA LYS A 131 13.22 18.14 -8.58
C LYS A 131 12.52 18.39 -7.23
N ALA A 132 12.15 17.35 -6.50
CA ALA A 132 11.59 17.49 -5.15
C ALA A 132 12.62 18.09 -4.18
N GLU A 133 13.88 17.66 -4.25
CA GLU A 133 14.97 18.21 -3.45
C GLU A 133 15.30 19.68 -3.81
N GLU A 134 15.21 20.04 -5.09
CA GLU A 134 15.34 21.44 -5.54
C GLU A 134 14.23 22.30 -4.92
N LEU A 135 12.96 21.88 -5.06
CA LEU A 135 11.81 22.60 -4.52
C LEU A 135 11.86 22.73 -3.00
N LYS A 136 12.35 21.73 -2.28
CA LYS A 136 12.53 21.79 -0.83
C LYS A 136 13.51 22.92 -0.44
N LYS A 137 14.55 23.15 -1.24
CA LYS A 137 15.52 24.23 -1.00
C LYS A 137 14.95 25.62 -1.34
N GLU A 138 14.08 25.68 -2.35
CA GLU A 138 13.46 26.94 -2.81
C GLU A 138 12.31 27.41 -1.93
N ILE A 139 11.58 26.48 -1.27
CA ILE A 139 10.40 26.80 -0.49
C ILE A 139 10.73 26.74 1.00
N PRO A 140 10.81 27.89 1.69
CA PRO A 140 11.15 27.93 3.11
C PRO A 140 10.15 27.11 3.96
N GLY A 141 10.69 26.23 4.82
CA GLY A 141 9.89 25.39 5.72
C GLY A 141 9.16 24.24 5.03
N ALA A 142 9.43 23.98 3.74
CA ALA A 142 8.92 22.80 3.08
C ALA A 142 9.65 21.53 3.54
N ILE A 143 8.92 20.43 3.63
CA ILE A 143 9.46 19.10 3.92
C ILE A 143 9.21 18.14 2.77
N ILE A 144 10.06 17.11 2.65
CA ILE A 144 9.75 15.90 1.88
C ILE A 144 9.22 14.87 2.86
N ALA A 145 8.08 14.23 2.55
CA ALA A 145 7.46 13.24 3.43
C ALA A 145 8.27 11.93 3.51
N GLY A 146 8.87 11.48 2.39
CA GLY A 146 9.92 10.45 2.36
C GLY A 146 9.41 9.03 2.62
N GLN A 147 8.45 8.55 1.85
CA GLN A 147 7.78 7.26 2.09
C GLN A 147 8.69 6.03 2.19
N PHE A 148 9.90 6.06 1.62
CA PHE A 148 10.83 4.92 1.60
C PHE A 148 11.82 4.92 2.77
N GLU A 149 11.93 6.03 3.51
CA GLU A 149 12.91 6.28 4.56
C GLU A 149 12.22 6.64 5.89
N ASN A 150 11.03 7.21 5.84
CA ASN A 150 10.33 7.72 7.02
C ASN A 150 9.74 6.58 7.86
N PRO A 151 10.22 6.39 9.12
CA PRO A 151 9.73 5.32 9.99
C PRO A 151 8.24 5.44 10.38
N ALA A 152 7.63 6.61 10.21
CA ALA A 152 6.19 6.78 10.40
C ALA A 152 5.35 5.88 9.47
N ASN A 153 5.90 5.47 8.30
CA ASN A 153 5.23 4.55 7.39
C ASN A 153 5.01 3.15 8.01
N PRO A 154 6.03 2.37 8.39
CA PRO A 154 5.79 1.09 9.05
C PRO A 154 5.09 1.25 10.39
N ASP A 155 5.33 2.32 11.12
CA ASP A 155 4.70 2.61 12.41
C ASP A 155 3.18 2.82 12.28
N ALA A 156 2.69 3.43 11.20
CA ALA A 156 1.26 3.51 10.89
C ALA A 156 0.61 2.12 10.86
N HIS A 157 1.24 1.17 10.20
CA HIS A 157 0.73 -0.20 10.09
C HIS A 157 0.88 -1.01 11.38
N TYR A 158 1.97 -0.78 12.13
CA TYR A 158 2.16 -1.39 13.44
C TYR A 158 1.08 -0.93 14.44
N ARG A 159 0.74 0.37 14.44
CA ARG A 159 -0.24 0.94 15.38
C ARG A 159 -1.70 0.76 14.95
N THR A 160 -1.97 0.48 13.68
CA THR A 160 -3.35 0.41 13.17
C THR A 160 -3.66 -0.89 12.45
N THR A 161 -3.07 -1.17 11.30
CA THR A 161 -3.40 -2.33 10.45
C THR A 161 -3.14 -3.66 11.16
N GLY A 162 -2.01 -3.79 11.86
CA GLY A 162 -1.68 -4.99 12.63
C GLY A 162 -2.68 -5.27 13.75
N PRO A 163 -2.97 -4.32 14.65
CA PRO A 163 -4.02 -4.43 15.66
C PRO A 163 -5.39 -4.79 15.08
N GLU A 164 -5.82 -4.09 14.04
CA GLU A 164 -7.11 -4.35 13.38
C GLU A 164 -7.21 -5.81 12.89
N ILE A 165 -6.18 -6.33 12.21
CA ILE A 165 -6.15 -7.73 11.76
C ILE A 165 -6.23 -8.68 12.94
N TRP A 166 -5.48 -8.43 14.00
CA TRP A 166 -5.45 -9.27 15.18
C TRP A 166 -6.81 -9.31 15.90
N GLU A 167 -7.41 -8.15 16.10
CA GLU A 167 -8.71 -7.99 16.75
C GLU A 167 -9.84 -8.62 15.92
N ASP A 168 -9.90 -8.31 14.62
CA ASP A 168 -10.94 -8.79 13.70
C ASP A 168 -10.89 -10.32 13.49
N THR A 169 -9.75 -10.96 13.78
CA THR A 169 -9.59 -12.43 13.71
C THR A 169 -9.68 -13.12 15.06
N ASP A 170 -9.95 -12.41 16.17
CA ASP A 170 -9.82 -12.93 17.53
C ASP A 170 -8.44 -13.57 17.79
N GLY A 171 -7.38 -13.01 17.19
CA GLY A 171 -6.02 -13.53 17.25
C GLY A 171 -5.77 -14.81 16.46
N LYS A 172 -6.71 -15.23 15.62
CA LYS A 172 -6.64 -16.48 14.83
C LYS A 172 -6.13 -16.19 13.41
N VAL A 173 -4.95 -15.64 13.32
CA VAL A 173 -4.23 -15.45 12.04
C VAL A 173 -2.97 -16.30 12.05
N ASP A 174 -2.83 -17.16 11.04
CA ASP A 174 -1.66 -18.05 10.90
C ASP A 174 -0.67 -17.51 9.88
N ILE A 175 -1.17 -16.88 8.81
CA ILE A 175 -0.35 -16.39 7.69
C ILE A 175 -0.86 -15.00 7.30
N PHE A 176 0.06 -14.04 7.20
CA PHE A 176 -0.21 -12.70 6.64
C PHE A 176 0.53 -12.53 5.32
N VAL A 177 -0.18 -12.06 4.29
CA VAL A 177 0.37 -11.88 2.93
C VAL A 177 0.24 -10.42 2.50
N ALA A 178 1.32 -9.81 2.03
CA ALA A 178 1.30 -8.46 1.46
C ALA A 178 2.31 -8.29 0.31
N GLY A 179 1.95 -7.50 -0.70
CA GLY A 179 2.88 -7.03 -1.72
C GLY A 179 3.89 -6.04 -1.15
N ILE A 180 5.16 -6.13 -1.60
CA ILE A 180 6.25 -5.28 -1.12
C ILE A 180 6.49 -4.12 -2.08
N GLY A 181 6.03 -2.91 -1.71
CA GLY A 181 6.37 -1.65 -2.35
C GLY A 181 7.42 -0.90 -1.52
N THR A 182 6.99 0.00 -0.63
CA THR A 182 7.87 0.66 0.34
C THR A 182 8.32 -0.26 1.47
N GLY A 183 7.67 -1.39 1.65
CA GLY A 183 7.93 -2.31 2.76
C GLY A 183 7.21 -1.94 4.07
N GLY A 184 6.58 -0.76 4.15
CA GLY A 184 5.95 -0.28 5.39
C GLY A 184 4.86 -1.20 5.92
N THR A 185 3.96 -1.66 5.04
CA THR A 185 2.85 -2.56 5.43
C THR A 185 3.37 -3.87 6.03
N ILE A 186 4.22 -4.58 5.29
CA ILE A 186 4.70 -5.90 5.74
C ILE A 186 5.58 -5.80 6.99
N THR A 187 6.38 -4.73 7.10
CA THR A 187 7.20 -4.45 8.28
C THR A 187 6.33 -4.16 9.50
N GLY A 188 5.40 -3.21 9.39
CA GLY A 188 4.59 -2.79 10.54
C GLY A 188 3.63 -3.89 11.01
N VAL A 189 2.87 -4.49 10.09
CA VAL A 189 1.97 -5.61 10.42
C VAL A 189 2.75 -6.82 10.91
N GLY A 190 3.88 -7.14 10.23
CA GLY A 190 4.70 -8.29 10.58
C GLY A 190 5.29 -8.18 11.99
N ARG A 191 5.83 -7.02 12.37
CA ARG A 191 6.30 -6.76 13.74
C ARG A 191 5.18 -6.96 14.77
N TYR A 192 4.02 -6.35 14.54
CA TYR A 192 2.89 -6.45 15.47
C TYR A 192 2.40 -7.89 15.62
N LEU A 193 2.16 -8.60 14.51
CA LEU A 193 1.65 -9.96 14.55
C LEU A 193 2.64 -10.94 15.20
N LYS A 194 3.94 -10.82 14.90
CA LYS A 194 4.98 -11.65 15.51
C LYS A 194 5.17 -11.36 17.00
N GLU A 195 4.95 -10.12 17.45
CA GLU A 195 4.93 -9.77 18.88
C GLU A 195 3.77 -10.46 19.61
N LYS A 196 2.58 -10.53 18.96
CA LYS A 196 1.41 -11.23 19.53
C LYS A 196 1.54 -12.74 19.48
N ASN A 197 2.02 -13.27 18.37
CA ASN A 197 2.25 -14.70 18.15
C ASN A 197 3.43 -14.93 17.21
N PRO A 198 4.62 -15.31 17.73
CA PRO A 198 5.81 -15.55 16.90
C PRO A 198 5.65 -16.64 15.84
N ALA A 199 4.62 -17.50 15.95
CA ALA A 199 4.34 -18.57 14.98
C ALA A 199 3.65 -18.05 13.70
N VAL A 200 3.09 -16.85 13.70
CA VAL A 200 2.47 -16.24 12.51
C VAL A 200 3.53 -16.13 11.40
N LYS A 201 3.19 -16.62 10.22
CA LYS A 201 4.05 -16.51 9.03
C LYS A 201 3.78 -15.22 8.28
N ILE A 202 4.81 -14.46 7.99
CA ILE A 202 4.76 -13.20 7.25
C ILE A 202 5.32 -13.44 5.85
N ILE A 203 4.45 -13.34 4.86
CA ILE A 203 4.79 -13.68 3.47
C ILE A 203 4.75 -12.42 2.61
N GLY A 204 5.89 -12.11 2.02
CA GLY A 204 6.00 -11.03 1.05
C GLY A 204 5.64 -11.50 -0.37
N MET A 205 5.21 -10.57 -1.20
CA MET A 205 5.05 -10.80 -2.63
C MET A 205 5.78 -9.70 -3.41
N GLU A 206 6.58 -10.11 -4.39
CA GLU A 206 7.27 -9.24 -5.35
C GLU A 206 6.96 -9.67 -6.79
N PRO A 207 7.15 -8.79 -7.81
CA PRO A 207 6.96 -9.15 -9.22
C PRO A 207 7.97 -10.20 -9.69
N ALA A 208 7.53 -11.21 -10.44
CA ALA A 208 8.41 -12.21 -11.03
C ALA A 208 9.42 -11.62 -12.04
N ASP A 209 9.06 -10.50 -12.70
CA ASP A 209 9.94 -9.78 -13.64
C ASP A 209 10.97 -8.90 -12.92
N SER A 210 10.79 -8.65 -11.62
CA SER A 210 11.72 -7.88 -10.77
C SER A 210 11.92 -8.58 -9.42
N PRO A 211 12.51 -9.79 -9.36
CA PRO A 211 12.68 -10.58 -8.15
C PRO A 211 13.88 -10.09 -7.34
N LEU A 212 13.83 -8.84 -6.89
CA LEU A 212 14.96 -8.18 -6.23
C LEU A 212 15.27 -8.79 -4.86
N LEU A 213 14.23 -9.12 -4.08
CA LEU A 213 14.42 -9.63 -2.72
C LEU A 213 14.81 -11.11 -2.70
N THR A 214 14.32 -11.90 -3.67
CA THR A 214 14.59 -13.34 -3.77
C THR A 214 15.84 -13.66 -4.58
N GLN A 215 16.10 -12.90 -5.67
CA GLN A 215 17.16 -13.19 -6.63
C GLN A 215 18.18 -12.07 -6.81
N GLY A 216 18.03 -10.91 -6.14
CA GLY A 216 18.92 -9.77 -6.30
C GLY A 216 18.82 -9.05 -7.64
N LYS A 217 17.76 -9.30 -8.42
CA LYS A 217 17.61 -8.81 -9.80
C LYS A 217 16.43 -7.84 -9.89
N ALA A 218 16.71 -6.57 -10.16
CA ALA A 218 15.69 -5.57 -10.49
C ALA A 218 15.41 -5.54 -12.00
N GLY A 219 14.15 -5.27 -12.37
CA GLY A 219 13.73 -5.18 -13.77
C GLY A 219 12.43 -4.40 -13.94
N PRO A 220 12.08 -4.01 -15.19
CA PRO A 220 10.78 -3.43 -15.48
C PRO A 220 9.67 -4.48 -15.28
N HIS A 221 8.54 -4.08 -14.70
CA HIS A 221 7.40 -4.97 -14.45
C HIS A 221 6.07 -4.21 -14.51
N GLY A 222 4.97 -4.95 -14.70
CA GLY A 222 3.61 -4.39 -14.84
C GLY A 222 2.79 -4.36 -13.55
N ILE A 223 3.24 -4.93 -12.42
CA ILE A 223 2.48 -4.93 -11.18
C ILE A 223 2.66 -3.58 -10.47
N GLN A 224 1.80 -2.61 -10.82
CA GLN A 224 1.87 -1.25 -10.28
C GLN A 224 1.68 -1.22 -8.76
N GLY A 225 2.42 -0.33 -8.09
CA GLY A 225 2.30 -0.07 -6.65
C GLY A 225 3.24 -0.85 -5.74
N ILE A 226 3.98 -1.82 -6.30
CA ILE A 226 5.02 -2.60 -5.61
C ILE A 226 6.30 -2.66 -6.45
N GLY A 227 7.36 -3.30 -5.95
CA GLY A 227 8.59 -3.54 -6.72
C GLY A 227 9.33 -2.24 -7.07
N ALA A 228 9.85 -1.53 -6.08
CA ALA A 228 10.50 -0.22 -6.26
C ALA A 228 11.86 -0.28 -7.00
N ASN A 229 12.35 -1.47 -7.36
CA ASN A 229 13.65 -1.73 -7.99
C ASN A 229 14.86 -1.37 -7.12
N PHE A 230 14.65 -1.10 -5.85
CA PHE A 230 15.65 -0.99 -4.80
C PHE A 230 15.06 -1.51 -3.48
N VAL A 231 15.91 -1.83 -2.50
CA VAL A 231 15.46 -2.24 -1.17
C VAL A 231 15.22 -0.99 -0.32
N PRO A 232 13.96 -0.70 0.09
CA PRO A 232 13.67 0.46 0.92
C PRO A 232 14.33 0.38 2.29
N GLU A 233 14.75 1.53 2.84
CA GLU A 233 15.39 1.61 4.15
C GLU A 233 14.48 1.12 5.28
N ILE A 234 13.17 1.41 5.18
CA ILE A 234 12.17 1.02 6.18
C ILE A 234 11.72 -0.44 6.09
N LEU A 235 12.22 -1.21 5.12
CA LEU A 235 11.88 -2.63 4.98
C LEU A 235 12.67 -3.48 5.98
N ASP A 236 11.99 -4.03 6.96
CA ASP A 236 12.57 -5.01 7.88
C ASP A 236 12.44 -6.42 7.31
N ARG A 237 13.53 -6.90 6.69
CA ARG A 237 13.58 -8.27 6.15
C ARG A 237 13.56 -9.35 7.23
N GLY A 238 13.91 -9.00 8.47
CA GLY A 238 13.95 -9.93 9.59
C GLY A 238 12.56 -10.42 10.04
N VAL A 239 11.49 -9.70 9.71
CA VAL A 239 10.13 -10.13 10.03
C VAL A 239 9.51 -11.04 8.97
N ILE A 240 10.11 -11.12 7.76
CA ILE A 240 9.59 -11.85 6.61
C ILE A 240 10.07 -13.28 6.63
N ASP A 241 9.15 -14.24 6.61
CA ASP A 241 9.49 -15.66 6.60
C ASP A 241 9.74 -16.18 5.16
N GLU A 242 9.01 -15.65 4.16
CA GLU A 242 9.12 -16.08 2.76
C GLU A 242 8.70 -14.93 1.82
N VAL A 243 9.27 -14.90 0.61
CA VAL A 243 8.84 -13.99 -0.47
C VAL A 243 8.48 -14.82 -1.69
N LEU A 244 7.26 -14.62 -2.22
CA LEU A 244 6.78 -15.24 -3.46
C LEU A 244 6.91 -14.28 -4.62
N THR A 245 7.31 -14.79 -5.79
CA THR A 245 7.40 -14.02 -7.03
C THR A 245 6.14 -14.22 -7.86
N CYS A 246 5.32 -13.16 -8.02
CA CYS A 246 4.06 -13.22 -8.74
C CYS A 246 4.24 -12.84 -10.22
N PRO A 247 3.81 -13.69 -11.17
CA PRO A 247 3.77 -13.32 -12.59
C PRO A 247 2.65 -12.29 -12.84
N LEU A 248 2.85 -11.39 -13.83
CA LEU A 248 1.89 -10.32 -14.14
C LEU A 248 0.49 -10.86 -14.45
N GLU A 249 0.41 -11.92 -15.27
CA GLU A 249 -0.88 -12.55 -15.61
C GLU A 249 -1.58 -13.14 -14.39
N GLY A 250 -0.82 -13.72 -13.43
CA GLY A 250 -1.38 -14.18 -12.16
C GLY A 250 -2.00 -13.06 -11.34
N ALA A 251 -1.35 -11.88 -11.32
CA ALA A 251 -1.89 -10.70 -10.68
C ALA A 251 -3.17 -10.20 -11.37
N TYR A 252 -3.19 -10.17 -12.71
CA TYR A 252 -4.36 -9.77 -13.49
C TYR A 252 -5.54 -10.72 -13.29
N ASP A 253 -5.29 -12.03 -13.38
CA ASP A 253 -6.35 -13.05 -13.21
C ASP A 253 -6.96 -12.98 -11.81
N CYS A 254 -6.15 -12.93 -10.77
CA CYS A 254 -6.64 -12.82 -9.40
C CYS A 254 -7.33 -11.47 -9.14
N GLY A 255 -6.88 -10.36 -9.75
CA GLY A 255 -7.56 -9.08 -9.69
C GLY A 255 -8.95 -9.12 -10.33
N ARG A 256 -9.08 -9.78 -11.49
CA ARG A 256 -10.37 -10.00 -12.16
C ARG A 256 -11.29 -10.90 -11.32
N ARG A 257 -10.74 -11.93 -10.67
CA ARG A 257 -11.50 -12.84 -9.79
C ARG A 257 -12.08 -12.12 -8.58
N LEU A 258 -11.31 -11.23 -7.93
CA LEU A 258 -11.84 -10.41 -6.84
C LEU A 258 -13.11 -9.65 -7.25
N GLY A 259 -13.10 -9.02 -8.42
CA GLY A 259 -14.28 -8.31 -8.93
C GLY A 259 -15.43 -9.23 -9.30
N ARG A 260 -15.17 -10.32 -10.02
CA ARG A 260 -16.18 -11.18 -10.61
C ARG A 260 -16.77 -12.21 -9.63
N GLU A 261 -15.99 -12.65 -8.66
CA GLU A 261 -16.38 -13.72 -7.74
C GLU A 261 -16.78 -13.16 -6.36
N GLU A 262 -16.11 -12.11 -5.86
CA GLU A 262 -16.37 -11.54 -4.53
C GLU A 262 -16.98 -10.12 -4.57
N GLY A 263 -17.13 -9.52 -5.75
CA GLY A 263 -17.64 -8.15 -5.88
C GLY A 263 -16.69 -7.07 -5.39
N VAL A 264 -15.40 -7.39 -5.21
CA VAL A 264 -14.36 -6.45 -4.73
C VAL A 264 -13.53 -5.96 -5.90
N LEU A 265 -13.75 -4.73 -6.34
CA LEU A 265 -12.92 -4.10 -7.36
C LEU A 265 -11.61 -3.61 -6.73
N ALA A 266 -10.52 -4.29 -7.02
CA ALA A 266 -9.21 -4.04 -6.40
C ALA A 266 -8.11 -3.84 -7.45
N GLY A 267 -6.98 -3.24 -7.06
CA GLY A 267 -5.88 -2.92 -7.95
C GLY A 267 -5.00 -4.14 -8.31
N ILE A 268 -4.04 -3.92 -9.23
CA ILE A 268 -3.16 -4.98 -9.76
C ILE A 268 -2.36 -5.66 -8.65
N SER A 269 -1.79 -4.89 -7.72
CA SER A 269 -1.03 -5.45 -6.60
C SER A 269 -1.90 -6.19 -5.60
N SER A 270 -3.20 -5.87 -5.50
CA SER A 270 -4.17 -6.65 -4.73
C SER A 270 -4.36 -8.04 -5.34
N GLY A 271 -4.48 -8.10 -6.67
CA GLY A 271 -4.52 -9.36 -7.41
C GLY A 271 -3.24 -10.19 -7.21
N GLY A 272 -2.07 -9.55 -7.26
CA GLY A 272 -0.80 -10.22 -6.98
C GLY A 272 -0.71 -10.77 -5.56
N ALA A 273 -1.17 -10.02 -4.56
CA ALA A 273 -1.23 -10.49 -3.17
C ALA A 273 -2.19 -11.69 -3.02
N LEU A 274 -3.36 -11.63 -3.66
CA LEU A 274 -4.30 -12.77 -3.68
C LEU A 274 -3.68 -13.97 -4.38
N TRP A 275 -2.98 -13.80 -5.50
CA TRP A 275 -2.27 -14.90 -6.17
C TRP A 275 -1.32 -15.61 -5.19
N ALA A 276 -0.50 -14.86 -4.46
CA ALA A 276 0.42 -15.42 -3.47
C ALA A 276 -0.33 -16.15 -2.34
N ALA A 277 -1.44 -15.59 -1.86
CA ALA A 277 -2.27 -16.24 -0.85
C ALA A 277 -2.89 -17.56 -1.34
N LEU A 278 -3.32 -17.62 -2.61
CA LEU A 278 -3.84 -18.84 -3.23
C LEU A 278 -2.75 -19.93 -3.41
N GLU A 279 -1.52 -19.54 -3.77
CA GLU A 279 -0.40 -20.50 -3.83
C GLU A 279 -0.10 -21.09 -2.44
N LEU A 280 -0.19 -20.30 -1.38
CA LEU A 280 -0.06 -20.78 -0.01
C LEU A 280 -1.24 -21.66 0.41
N ALA A 281 -2.47 -21.32 -0.01
CA ALA A 281 -3.67 -22.08 0.31
C ALA A 281 -3.67 -23.52 -0.27
N LYS A 282 -2.96 -23.72 -1.39
CA LYS A 282 -2.79 -25.04 -2.03
C LYS A 282 -1.80 -25.96 -1.29
N ARG A 283 -0.97 -25.42 -0.41
CA ARG A 283 0.05 -26.19 0.30
C ARG A 283 -0.58 -27.07 1.38
N PRO A 284 -0.30 -28.39 1.41
CA PRO A 284 -0.92 -29.32 2.38
C PRO A 284 -0.72 -28.92 3.85
N GLU A 285 0.45 -28.36 4.17
CA GLU A 285 0.82 -27.90 5.52
C GLU A 285 -0.02 -26.70 6.01
N ASN A 286 -0.74 -26.05 5.11
CA ASN A 286 -1.59 -24.90 5.44
C ASN A 286 -3.08 -25.28 5.63
N LYS A 287 -3.41 -26.56 5.50
CA LYS A 287 -4.79 -27.03 5.73
C LYS A 287 -5.32 -26.61 7.10
N GLY A 288 -6.51 -26.02 7.13
CA GLY A 288 -7.18 -25.53 8.34
C GLY A 288 -6.66 -24.21 8.90
N LYS A 289 -5.67 -23.57 8.23
CA LYS A 289 -5.11 -22.29 8.65
C LYS A 289 -5.95 -21.10 8.18
N THR A 290 -5.81 -19.98 8.89
CA THR A 290 -6.34 -18.67 8.49
C THR A 290 -5.25 -17.86 7.80
N ILE A 291 -5.49 -17.50 6.54
CA ILE A 291 -4.62 -16.65 5.72
C ILE A 291 -5.27 -15.28 5.58
N VAL A 292 -4.58 -14.22 5.99
CA VAL A 292 -5.00 -12.84 5.77
C VAL A 292 -4.17 -12.23 4.66
N VAL A 293 -4.81 -11.80 3.58
CA VAL A 293 -4.18 -11.07 2.48
C VAL A 293 -4.58 -9.61 2.50
N LEU A 294 -3.61 -8.69 2.38
CA LEU A 294 -3.89 -7.27 2.29
C LEU A 294 -4.10 -6.87 0.82
N LEU A 295 -5.27 -6.28 0.54
CA LEU A 295 -5.64 -5.67 -0.74
C LEU A 295 -5.41 -4.16 -0.65
N PRO A 296 -4.29 -3.63 -1.20
CA PRO A 296 -3.83 -2.29 -0.83
C PRO A 296 -4.64 -1.14 -1.37
N ASP A 297 -5.41 -1.31 -2.46
CA ASP A 297 -6.18 -0.22 -3.06
C ASP A 297 -7.40 -0.70 -3.86
N SER A 298 -8.24 0.29 -4.26
CA SER A 298 -9.40 0.09 -5.11
C SER A 298 -9.02 -0.01 -6.59
N GLY A 299 -9.87 -0.64 -7.40
CA GLY A 299 -9.61 -0.94 -8.80
C GLY A 299 -9.92 0.18 -9.80
N GLU A 300 -10.68 1.23 -9.42
CA GLU A 300 -11.12 2.27 -10.34
C GLU A 300 -9.96 3.01 -11.02
N ARG A 301 -8.81 3.09 -10.37
CA ARG A 301 -7.59 3.72 -10.93
C ARG A 301 -6.83 2.83 -11.92
N TYR A 302 -7.38 1.65 -12.26
CA TYR A 302 -6.77 0.65 -13.15
C TYR A 302 -7.69 0.23 -14.31
N LEU A 303 -8.88 0.85 -14.45
CA LEU A 303 -9.89 0.47 -15.44
C LEU A 303 -9.39 0.59 -16.89
N SER A 304 -8.43 1.47 -17.16
CA SER A 304 -7.77 1.65 -18.45
C SER A 304 -6.57 0.71 -18.68
N THR A 305 -6.25 -0.18 -17.73
CA THR A 305 -5.12 -1.11 -17.85
C THR A 305 -5.53 -2.45 -18.43
N PRO A 306 -4.56 -3.25 -18.96
CA PRO A 306 -4.85 -4.60 -19.51
C PRO A 306 -5.47 -5.58 -18.51
N MET A 307 -5.53 -5.24 -17.22
CA MET A 307 -6.24 -6.06 -16.24
C MET A 307 -7.76 -6.09 -16.52
N PHE A 308 -8.33 -4.97 -17.02
CA PHE A 308 -9.78 -4.83 -17.22
C PHE A 308 -10.20 -4.61 -18.67
N VAL A 309 -9.26 -4.39 -19.58
CA VAL A 309 -9.51 -4.16 -21.01
C VAL A 309 -9.10 -5.34 -21.87
#